data_c14a3e0bdb9d162eb4d7bf873ddc76d3
#
_entry.id   c14a3e0bdb9d162eb4d7bf873ddc76d3
#
_cell.length_a   1.000
_cell.length_b   1.000
_cell.length_c   1.000
_cell.angle_alpha   90.00
_cell.angle_beta   90.00
_cell.angle_gamma   90.00
#
_symmetry.space_group_name_H-M   'P 1'
#
loop_
_entity.id
_entity.type
_entity.pdbx_description
1 polymer ?
#
loop_
_entity_poly.entity_id
_entity_poly.type
_entity_poly.pdbx_seq_one_letter_code
_entity_poly.pdbx_strand_id
1 'polypeptide(L)'
;MSKAVVKVLVVDDYEPFRRVVRSILELRDDLQIIGEASDGFEAIKKASALHPDLIVLDIGLPELNGISAAKRLRQIAPQARILFVSEESSSDIVQEALRLGAAGYALKLRTHSELLPAIEALLCGQRFIGSGLDCQVSGSAVAPTRRHCHDLLMYCDDADLLDGFTRFISAALKSGNPSLVLATGPHRESLLRRLRSDGVAVDDAMDQGTCVWLDAAGDLDVNQFLDAIAGAMEAAIKAGQTDQPRLALCGERAGRLWAEGKTEAALQIEHKCNDLAKTHNIDILCAYPLVEDEGTERAFEIISAAHTAGRTE
;
A
#
# COMPACT_ATOMS: atom_id res chain seq x y z
N MET A 1 33.46 -4.23 -5.34
CA MET A 1 33.39 -3.07 -4.43
C MET A 1 32.25 -3.33 -3.47
N SER A 2 32.52 -3.38 -2.17
CA SER A 2 31.46 -3.56 -1.16
C SER A 2 30.52 -2.35 -1.26
N LYS A 3 29.23 -2.59 -1.51
CA LYS A 3 28.20 -1.55 -1.51
C LYS A 3 28.09 -1.03 -0.08
N ALA A 4 28.12 0.28 0.11
CA ALA A 4 27.98 0.86 1.46
C ALA A 4 26.59 0.49 2.01
N VAL A 5 26.56 -0.02 3.23
CA VAL A 5 25.30 -0.38 3.91
C VAL A 5 24.58 0.89 4.31
N VAL A 6 23.32 1.02 3.94
CA VAL A 6 22.45 2.15 4.26
C VAL A 6 21.76 1.89 5.60
N LYS A 7 21.96 2.78 6.56
CA LYS A 7 21.38 2.70 7.91
C LYS A 7 19.98 3.28 7.93
N VAL A 8 19.00 2.45 8.27
CA VAL A 8 17.56 2.82 8.26
C VAL A 8 17.01 2.89 9.67
N LEU A 9 16.32 4.00 10.00
CA LEU A 9 15.49 4.15 11.19
C LEU A 9 14.03 4.05 10.76
N VAL A 10 13.26 3.13 11.37
CA VAL A 10 11.83 2.94 11.09
C VAL A 10 11.03 3.57 12.22
N VAL A 11 10.06 4.42 11.88
CA VAL A 11 9.26 5.18 12.83
C VAL A 11 7.78 5.05 12.52
N ASP A 12 7.05 4.34 13.36
CA ASP A 12 5.62 4.12 13.25
C ASP A 12 5.11 3.67 14.63
N ASP A 13 3.96 4.12 15.08
CA ASP A 13 3.42 3.72 16.39
C ASP A 13 2.82 2.31 16.37
N TYR A 14 2.39 1.86 15.18
CA TYR A 14 1.79 0.56 14.98
C TYR A 14 2.87 -0.52 14.73
N GLU A 15 3.15 -1.31 15.75
CA GLU A 15 4.21 -2.33 15.72
C GLU A 15 4.04 -3.36 14.58
N PRO A 16 2.83 -3.87 14.25
CA PRO A 16 2.67 -4.76 13.12
C PRO A 16 3.11 -4.15 11.79
N PHE A 17 2.87 -2.85 11.58
CA PHE A 17 3.35 -2.18 10.37
C PHE A 17 4.86 -2.03 10.34
N ARG A 18 5.52 -1.78 11.49
CA ARG A 18 7.00 -1.80 11.56
C ARG A 18 7.56 -3.15 11.15
N ARG A 19 6.91 -4.28 11.52
CA ARG A 19 7.31 -5.62 11.05
C ARG A 19 7.19 -5.74 9.51
N VAL A 20 6.10 -5.23 8.92
CA VAL A 20 5.94 -5.18 7.45
C VAL A 20 7.10 -4.45 6.81
N VAL A 21 7.42 -3.25 7.29
CA VAL A 21 8.54 -2.45 6.77
C VAL A 21 9.86 -3.21 6.92
N ARG A 22 10.09 -3.84 8.10
CA ARG A 22 11.28 -4.64 8.37
C ARG A 22 11.45 -5.77 7.36
N SER A 23 10.43 -6.61 7.16
CA SER A 23 10.52 -7.75 6.26
C SER A 23 10.78 -7.34 4.80
N ILE A 24 10.25 -6.18 4.37
CA ILE A 24 10.53 -5.64 3.03
C ILE A 24 11.98 -5.14 2.93
N LEU A 25 12.50 -4.48 3.96
CA LEU A 25 13.87 -3.97 3.96
C LEU A 25 14.91 -5.11 4.02
N GLU A 26 14.61 -6.19 4.73
CA GLU A 26 15.47 -7.39 4.83
C GLU A 26 15.62 -8.16 3.51
N LEU A 27 14.80 -7.88 2.50
CA LEU A 27 15.00 -8.40 1.14
C LEU A 27 16.24 -7.82 0.45
N ARG A 28 16.91 -6.85 1.07
CA ARG A 28 18.05 -6.11 0.53
C ARG A 28 19.21 -6.12 1.49
N ASP A 29 20.31 -6.80 1.14
CA ASP A 29 21.55 -6.89 1.94
C ASP A 29 22.26 -5.54 2.14
N ASP A 30 21.95 -4.53 1.33
CA ASP A 30 22.53 -3.20 1.42
C ASP A 30 21.73 -2.23 2.31
N LEU A 31 20.61 -2.68 2.91
CA LEU A 31 19.81 -1.92 3.87
C LEU A 31 19.95 -2.56 5.27
N GLN A 32 20.21 -1.75 6.27
CA GLN A 32 20.32 -2.19 7.66
C GLN A 32 19.43 -1.37 8.57
N ILE A 33 18.45 -2.00 9.20
CA ILE A 33 17.64 -1.36 10.24
C ILE A 33 18.51 -1.21 11.49
N ILE A 34 18.78 0.03 11.88
CA ILE A 34 19.61 0.35 13.05
C ILE A 34 18.79 0.74 14.28
N GLY A 35 17.49 0.89 14.13
CA GLY A 35 16.57 1.21 15.21
C GLY A 35 15.14 1.37 14.73
N GLU A 36 14.22 1.26 15.68
CA GLU A 36 12.79 1.52 15.49
C GLU A 36 12.32 2.51 16.55
N ALA A 37 11.27 3.29 16.26
CA ALA A 37 10.66 4.22 17.19
C ALA A 37 9.13 4.17 17.03
N SER A 38 8.41 4.38 18.13
CA SER A 38 6.96 4.37 18.19
C SER A 38 6.32 5.76 18.30
N ASP A 39 7.13 6.80 18.45
CA ASP A 39 6.68 8.19 18.51
C ASP A 39 7.77 9.15 17.99
N GLY A 40 7.36 10.41 17.77
CA GLY A 40 8.26 11.42 17.20
C GLY A 40 9.41 11.84 18.13
N PHE A 41 9.26 11.80 19.46
CA PHE A 41 10.34 12.14 20.39
C PHE A 41 11.39 11.02 20.44
N GLU A 42 10.95 9.77 20.46
CA GLU A 42 11.83 8.61 20.39
C GLU A 42 12.62 8.62 19.07
N ALA A 43 11.93 8.92 17.94
CA ALA A 43 12.57 9.06 16.63
C ALA A 43 13.72 10.09 16.65
N ILE A 44 13.48 11.27 17.22
CA ILE A 44 14.47 12.33 17.35
C ILE A 44 15.66 11.87 18.18
N LYS A 45 15.42 11.25 19.35
CA LYS A 45 16.45 10.71 20.23
C LYS A 45 17.31 9.66 19.53
N LYS A 46 16.66 8.70 18.85
CA LYS A 46 17.36 7.62 18.12
C LYS A 46 18.12 8.15 16.92
N ALA A 47 17.57 9.07 16.14
CA ALA A 47 18.25 9.68 15.01
C ALA A 47 19.52 10.42 15.42
N SER A 48 19.49 11.13 16.56
CA SER A 48 20.67 11.81 17.12
C SER A 48 21.76 10.84 17.57
N ALA A 49 21.38 9.66 18.10
CA ALA A 49 22.33 8.69 18.63
C ALA A 49 22.87 7.74 17.55
N LEU A 50 22.04 7.35 16.59
CA LEU A 50 22.34 6.28 15.63
C LEU A 50 22.81 6.80 14.26
N HIS A 51 22.59 8.07 13.98
CA HIS A 51 22.95 8.71 12.70
C HIS A 51 22.50 7.92 11.47
N PRO A 52 21.16 7.77 11.24
CA PRO A 52 20.63 7.06 10.10
C PRO A 52 20.93 7.79 8.79
N ASP A 53 21.04 7.03 7.69
CA ASP A 53 21.10 7.56 6.33
C ASP A 53 19.70 7.77 5.75
N LEU A 54 18.73 6.96 6.22
CA LEU A 54 17.33 6.98 5.80
C LEU A 54 16.41 6.86 7.04
N ILE A 55 15.33 7.62 7.04
CA ILE A 55 14.27 7.54 8.04
C ILE A 55 12.97 7.26 7.32
N VAL A 56 12.36 6.10 7.58
CA VAL A 56 10.99 5.77 7.18
C VAL A 56 10.09 6.26 8.30
N LEU A 57 9.20 7.21 8.02
CA LEU A 57 8.51 8.00 9.03
C LEU A 57 7.01 8.05 8.76
N ASP A 58 6.21 7.58 9.71
CA ASP A 58 4.77 7.83 9.70
C ASP A 58 4.44 9.27 10.11
N ILE A 59 3.32 9.77 9.62
CA ILE A 59 2.75 11.07 9.99
C ILE A 59 1.86 10.96 11.23
N GLY A 60 1.09 9.89 11.35
CA GLY A 60 0.07 9.68 12.38
C GLY A 60 0.61 9.34 13.77
N LEU A 61 1.84 9.74 14.11
CA LEU A 61 2.47 9.40 15.38
C LEU A 61 1.82 10.10 16.58
N PRO A 62 1.73 9.40 17.74
CA PRO A 62 1.28 9.99 18.99
C PRO A 62 2.31 11.01 19.53
N GLU A 63 1.87 11.85 20.47
CA GLU A 63 2.64 12.89 21.17
C GLU A 63 3.27 13.94 20.26
N LEU A 64 4.12 13.55 19.32
CA LEU A 64 4.73 14.41 18.32
C LEU A 64 4.52 13.81 16.94
N ASN A 65 3.58 14.36 16.17
CA ASN A 65 3.28 13.89 14.82
C ASN A 65 4.50 13.92 13.89
N GLY A 66 4.49 13.06 12.85
CA GLY A 66 5.62 12.87 11.96
C GLY A 66 6.07 14.14 11.22
N ILE A 67 5.14 15.05 10.89
CA ILE A 67 5.47 16.35 10.26
C ILE A 67 6.32 17.20 11.20
N SER A 68 5.93 17.30 12.47
CA SER A 68 6.66 18.04 13.51
C SER A 68 7.97 17.36 13.85
N ALA A 69 8.00 16.04 13.88
CA ALA A 69 9.22 15.25 14.06
C ALA A 69 10.21 15.50 12.92
N ALA A 70 9.75 15.48 11.66
CA ALA A 70 10.58 15.72 10.49
C ALA A 70 11.26 17.10 10.51
N LYS A 71 10.56 18.16 10.96
CA LYS A 71 11.15 19.49 11.14
C LYS A 71 12.36 19.46 12.05
N ARG A 72 12.30 18.72 13.16
CA ARG A 72 13.40 18.58 14.13
C ARG A 72 14.48 17.62 13.61
N LEU A 73 14.08 16.51 12.99
CA LEU A 73 15.00 15.54 12.38
C LEU A 73 15.91 16.18 11.33
N ARG A 74 15.39 17.11 10.53
CA ARG A 74 16.18 17.88 9.55
C ARG A 74 17.25 18.75 10.20
N GLN A 75 17.07 19.19 11.44
CA GLN A 75 18.06 19.98 12.16
C GLN A 75 19.16 19.12 12.79
N ILE A 76 18.78 17.94 13.33
CA ILE A 76 19.70 17.08 14.09
C ILE A 76 20.38 16.00 13.22
N ALA A 77 19.75 15.60 12.15
CA ALA A 77 20.24 14.60 11.19
C ALA A 77 20.07 15.11 9.74
N PRO A 78 20.72 16.24 9.35
CA PRO A 78 20.49 16.89 8.06
C PRO A 78 20.88 16.03 6.85
N GLN A 79 21.74 15.03 7.06
CA GLN A 79 22.16 14.08 6.01
C GLN A 79 21.15 12.95 5.80
N ALA A 80 20.28 12.66 6.79
CA ALA A 80 19.28 11.62 6.69
C ALA A 80 18.19 11.99 5.66
N ARG A 81 17.89 11.08 4.76
CA ARG A 81 16.74 11.22 3.86
C ARG A 81 15.50 10.82 4.62
N ILE A 82 14.42 11.58 4.47
CA ILE A 82 13.13 11.27 5.10
C ILE A 82 12.18 10.78 4.00
N LEU A 83 11.69 9.56 4.16
CA LEU A 83 10.60 8.97 3.40
C LEU A 83 9.38 8.89 4.32
N PHE A 84 8.35 9.66 4.02
CA PHE A 84 7.07 9.47 4.68
C PHE A 84 6.36 8.24 4.14
N VAL A 85 5.81 7.42 5.04
CA VAL A 85 4.94 6.30 4.72
C VAL A 85 3.70 6.43 5.59
N SER A 86 2.59 6.88 5.03
CA SER A 86 1.41 7.28 5.80
C SER A 86 0.12 6.79 5.16
N GLU A 87 -0.94 6.73 5.93
CA GLU A 87 -2.30 6.50 5.44
C GLU A 87 -2.91 7.74 4.78
N GLU A 88 -2.38 8.91 5.10
CA GLU A 88 -2.88 10.18 4.60
C GLU A 88 -2.57 10.37 3.10
N SER A 89 -3.62 10.61 2.32
CA SER A 89 -3.52 10.88 0.88
C SER A 89 -3.87 12.32 0.50
N SER A 90 -4.20 13.16 1.49
CA SER A 90 -4.55 14.57 1.27
C SER A 90 -3.40 15.34 0.62
N SER A 91 -3.70 16.04 -0.47
CA SER A 91 -2.72 16.83 -1.21
C SER A 91 -2.02 17.89 -0.34
N ASP A 92 -2.72 18.47 0.62
CA ASP A 92 -2.18 19.50 1.51
C ASP A 92 -1.10 18.93 2.45
N ILE A 93 -1.35 17.74 3.00
CA ILE A 93 -0.41 17.04 3.89
C ILE A 93 0.82 16.58 3.11
N VAL A 94 0.61 16.01 1.92
CA VAL A 94 1.72 15.59 1.05
C VAL A 94 2.58 16.79 0.64
N GLN A 95 1.96 17.92 0.24
CA GLN A 95 2.68 19.14 -0.09
C GLN A 95 3.45 19.71 1.10
N GLU A 96 2.86 19.72 2.30
CA GLU A 96 3.55 20.19 3.51
C GLU A 96 4.76 19.29 3.82
N ALA A 97 4.61 17.97 3.76
CA ALA A 97 5.72 17.02 3.93
C ALA A 97 6.87 17.31 2.95
N LEU A 98 6.54 17.52 1.67
CA LEU A 98 7.53 17.81 0.63
C LEU A 98 8.18 19.20 0.80
N ARG A 99 7.43 20.24 1.25
CA ARG A 99 7.97 21.58 1.56
C ARG A 99 8.98 21.53 2.71
N LEU A 100 8.79 20.65 3.66
CA LEU A 100 9.72 20.42 4.77
C LEU A 100 11.02 19.72 4.34
N GLY A 101 11.13 19.40 3.04
CA GLY A 101 12.31 18.78 2.47
C GLY A 101 12.32 17.26 2.63
N ALA A 102 11.16 16.61 2.78
CA ALA A 102 11.06 15.18 2.62
C ALA A 102 11.60 14.79 1.24
N ALA A 103 12.36 13.72 1.21
CA ALA A 103 12.86 13.17 -0.03
C ALA A 103 11.82 12.34 -0.77
N GLY A 104 10.82 11.78 -0.03
CA GLY A 104 9.72 11.04 -0.64
C GLY A 104 8.50 10.92 0.24
N TYR A 105 7.41 10.47 -0.40
CA TYR A 105 6.13 10.16 0.21
C TYR A 105 5.51 8.94 -0.45
N ALA A 106 5.10 7.95 0.34
CA ALA A 106 4.38 6.76 -0.12
C ALA A 106 3.17 6.49 0.79
N LEU A 107 2.15 5.81 0.27
CA LEU A 107 1.00 5.40 1.05
C LEU A 107 1.28 4.07 1.75
N LYS A 108 0.85 3.91 3.03
CA LYS A 108 0.92 2.63 3.76
C LYS A 108 0.28 1.49 2.98
N LEU A 109 -0.83 1.77 2.31
CA LEU A 109 -1.54 0.83 1.45
C LEU A 109 -0.69 0.28 0.29
N ARG A 110 0.37 1.00 -0.13
CA ARG A 110 1.24 0.62 -1.25
C ARG A 110 2.67 0.30 -0.81
N THR A 111 2.89 0.05 0.47
CA THR A 111 4.22 -0.18 1.02
C THR A 111 4.95 -1.32 0.32
N HIS A 112 4.27 -2.42 0.03
CA HIS A 112 4.87 -3.55 -0.67
C HIS A 112 5.37 -3.21 -2.08
N SER A 113 4.63 -2.40 -2.83
CA SER A 113 4.98 -2.03 -4.19
C SER A 113 5.92 -0.85 -4.28
N GLU A 114 5.83 0.08 -3.32
CA GLU A 114 6.46 1.39 -3.45
C GLU A 114 7.66 1.61 -2.51
N LEU A 115 7.79 0.87 -1.38
CA LEU A 115 8.83 1.14 -0.39
C LEU A 115 10.25 1.00 -0.97
N LEU A 116 10.59 -0.13 -1.58
CA LEU A 116 11.92 -0.33 -2.17
C LEU A 116 12.18 0.62 -3.36
N PRO A 117 11.27 0.79 -4.33
CA PRO A 117 11.41 1.81 -5.38
C PRO A 117 11.59 3.24 -4.83
N ALA A 118 10.86 3.60 -3.77
CA ALA A 118 11.03 4.89 -3.12
C ALA A 118 12.43 5.05 -2.54
N ILE A 119 12.89 4.06 -1.78
CA ILE A 119 14.23 4.06 -1.20
C ILE A 119 15.30 4.17 -2.28
N GLU A 120 15.19 3.43 -3.37
CA GLU A 120 16.13 3.51 -4.51
C GLU A 120 16.17 4.91 -5.11
N ALA A 121 15.02 5.51 -5.38
CA ALA A 121 14.96 6.87 -5.90
C ALA A 121 15.63 7.87 -4.93
N LEU A 122 15.35 7.73 -3.63
CA LEU A 122 15.94 8.59 -2.62
C LEU A 122 17.46 8.42 -2.55
N LEU A 123 17.97 7.20 -2.58
CA LEU A 123 19.41 6.91 -2.56
C LEU A 123 20.13 7.47 -3.80
N CYS A 124 19.45 7.53 -4.93
CA CYS A 124 19.92 8.22 -6.14
C CYS A 124 19.78 9.74 -6.10
N GLY A 125 19.32 10.33 -4.98
CA GLY A 125 19.11 11.78 -4.85
C GLY A 125 17.86 12.30 -5.56
N GLN A 126 16.98 11.40 -6.00
CA GLN A 126 15.73 11.73 -6.64
C GLN A 126 14.60 11.84 -5.60
N ARG A 127 13.54 12.58 -5.91
CA ARG A 127 12.32 12.61 -5.11
C ARG A 127 11.39 11.49 -5.54
N PHE A 128 10.66 10.92 -4.58
CA PHE A 128 9.63 9.93 -4.85
C PHE A 128 8.27 10.41 -4.33
N ILE A 129 7.25 10.26 -5.17
CA ILE A 129 5.84 10.48 -4.78
C ILE A 129 5.08 9.24 -5.24
N GLY A 130 4.47 8.57 -4.27
CA GLY A 130 3.71 7.34 -4.52
C GLY A 130 2.50 7.56 -5.44
N SER A 131 2.06 6.48 -6.07
CA SER A 131 0.92 6.49 -6.98
C SER A 131 -0.38 6.82 -6.23
N GLY A 132 -1.27 7.58 -6.86
CA GLY A 132 -2.56 7.98 -6.28
C GLY A 132 -2.48 9.23 -5.40
N LEU A 133 -1.32 9.92 -5.39
CA LEU A 133 -1.14 11.21 -4.75
C LEU A 133 -1.17 12.31 -5.82
N ASP A 134 -2.26 13.08 -5.87
CA ASP A 134 -2.40 14.24 -6.78
C ASP A 134 -1.57 15.41 -6.26
N CYS A 135 -0.28 15.44 -6.60
CA CYS A 135 0.58 16.56 -6.31
C CYS A 135 1.12 17.17 -7.62
N GLN A 136 0.66 18.36 -7.96
CA GLN A 136 1.35 19.21 -8.93
C GLN A 136 2.62 19.76 -8.28
N VAL A 137 3.68 18.96 -8.27
CA VAL A 137 4.99 19.41 -7.83
C VAL A 137 5.80 19.86 -9.04
N SER A 138 5.99 21.16 -9.17
CA SER A 138 6.93 21.75 -10.13
C SER A 138 8.37 21.38 -9.73
N GLY A 139 8.90 20.32 -10.27
CA GLY A 139 10.27 19.82 -10.04
C GLY A 139 10.41 18.36 -10.45
N SER A 140 11.60 17.93 -10.85
CA SER A 140 11.93 16.57 -11.33
C SER A 140 11.60 15.47 -10.28
N ALA A 141 10.33 15.24 -10.05
CA ALA A 141 9.88 14.02 -9.37
C ALA A 141 9.82 12.93 -10.43
N VAL A 142 10.52 11.84 -10.21
CA VAL A 142 10.31 10.62 -10.98
C VAL A 142 8.95 10.11 -10.53
N ALA A 143 7.92 10.31 -11.36
CA ALA A 143 6.69 9.55 -11.22
C ALA A 143 7.08 8.07 -11.28
N PRO A 144 6.59 7.21 -10.38
CA PRO A 144 6.82 5.79 -10.50
C PRO A 144 6.40 5.37 -11.91
N THR A 145 7.30 4.75 -12.66
CA THR A 145 6.93 4.08 -13.90
C THR A 145 5.72 3.24 -13.54
N ARG A 146 4.62 3.40 -14.27
CA ARG A 146 3.33 2.72 -14.06
C ARG A 146 3.54 1.19 -14.09
N ARG A 147 4.06 0.64 -13.01
CA ARG A 147 4.18 -0.80 -12.80
C ARG A 147 2.85 -1.28 -12.26
N HIS A 148 2.39 -2.40 -12.77
CA HIS A 148 1.26 -3.13 -12.22
C HIS A 148 1.53 -3.39 -10.74
N CYS A 149 0.56 -3.07 -9.87
CA CYS A 149 0.74 -3.22 -8.44
C CYS A 149 -0.10 -4.39 -7.94
N HIS A 150 0.55 -5.32 -7.24
CA HIS A 150 -0.12 -6.28 -6.39
C HIS A 150 0.34 -5.97 -4.97
N ASP A 151 -0.55 -5.44 -4.15
CA ASP A 151 -0.29 -4.96 -2.81
C ASP A 151 -0.99 -5.81 -1.74
N LEU A 152 -0.49 -5.72 -0.53
CA LEU A 152 -0.93 -6.47 0.62
C LEU A 152 -1.50 -5.51 1.68
N LEU A 153 -2.72 -5.77 2.13
CA LEU A 153 -3.34 -5.11 3.26
C LEU A 153 -3.35 -6.07 4.46
N MET A 154 -2.53 -5.77 5.46
CA MET A 154 -2.60 -6.47 6.74
C MET A 154 -3.55 -5.70 7.67
N TYR A 155 -4.50 -6.41 8.30
CA TYR A 155 -5.50 -5.79 9.16
C TYR A 155 -5.64 -6.53 10.49
N CYS A 156 -5.90 -5.78 11.57
CA CYS A 156 -6.13 -6.35 12.89
C CYS A 156 -7.60 -6.60 13.19
N ASP A 157 -8.45 -5.75 12.63
CA ASP A 157 -9.91 -5.83 12.81
C ASP A 157 -10.66 -5.45 11.53
N ASP A 158 -11.97 -5.65 11.55
CA ASP A 158 -12.83 -5.32 10.41
C ASP A 158 -12.80 -3.82 10.07
N ALA A 159 -12.51 -2.93 11.03
CA ALA A 159 -12.46 -1.50 10.77
C ALA A 159 -11.26 -1.16 9.87
N ASP A 160 -10.08 -1.73 10.16
CA ASP A 160 -8.87 -1.59 9.34
C ASP A 160 -9.08 -2.10 7.92
N LEU A 161 -9.67 -3.30 7.78
CA LEU A 161 -10.01 -3.88 6.48
C LEU A 161 -10.92 -2.96 5.67
N LEU A 162 -12.01 -2.51 6.31
CA LEU A 162 -13.01 -1.66 5.67
C LEU A 162 -12.42 -0.30 5.27
N ASP A 163 -11.55 0.29 6.10
CA ASP A 163 -10.87 1.54 5.80
C ASP A 163 -9.92 1.39 4.62
N GLY A 164 -9.11 0.32 4.60
CA GLY A 164 -8.21 0.01 3.50
C GLY A 164 -8.95 -0.17 2.16
N PHE A 165 -9.99 -0.99 2.15
CA PHE A 165 -10.80 -1.22 0.95
C PHE A 165 -11.56 0.03 0.51
N THR A 166 -12.13 0.79 1.46
CA THR A 166 -12.85 2.04 1.13
C THR A 166 -11.92 3.03 0.42
N ARG A 167 -10.69 3.23 0.95
CA ARG A 167 -9.70 4.10 0.31
C ARG A 167 -9.32 3.63 -1.08
N PHE A 168 -9.05 2.33 -1.24
CA PHE A 168 -8.64 1.74 -2.52
C PHE A 168 -9.73 1.88 -3.60
N ILE A 169 -10.97 1.52 -3.26
CA ILE A 169 -12.13 1.63 -4.15
C ILE A 169 -12.44 3.10 -4.48
N SER A 170 -12.44 3.98 -3.46
CA SER A 170 -12.69 5.42 -3.66
C SER A 170 -11.69 6.07 -4.59
N ALA A 171 -10.41 5.74 -4.45
CA ALA A 171 -9.36 6.27 -5.31
C ALA A 171 -9.57 5.84 -6.78
N ALA A 172 -9.92 4.60 -7.02
CA ALA A 172 -10.18 4.09 -8.36
C ALA A 172 -11.40 4.78 -8.99
N LEU A 173 -12.56 4.75 -8.33
CA LEU A 173 -13.80 5.32 -8.86
C LEU A 173 -13.72 6.83 -9.08
N LYS A 174 -13.07 7.58 -8.17
CA LYS A 174 -12.83 9.04 -8.34
C LYS A 174 -11.92 9.35 -9.51
N SER A 175 -11.04 8.42 -9.91
CA SER A 175 -10.16 8.55 -11.07
C SER A 175 -10.77 8.01 -12.37
N GLY A 176 -12.04 7.63 -12.38
CA GLY A 176 -12.72 7.03 -13.53
C GLY A 176 -12.27 5.60 -13.85
N ASN A 177 -11.63 4.90 -12.92
CA ASN A 177 -11.20 3.53 -13.08
C ASN A 177 -12.23 2.54 -12.51
N PRO A 178 -12.45 1.39 -13.14
CA PRO A 178 -13.38 0.38 -12.63
C PRO A 178 -12.82 -0.33 -11.40
N SER A 179 -13.74 -0.88 -10.60
CA SER A 179 -13.40 -1.65 -9.40
C SER A 179 -14.08 -3.01 -9.39
N LEU A 180 -13.34 -4.05 -8.98
CA LEU A 180 -13.87 -5.38 -8.70
C LEU A 180 -13.55 -5.75 -7.25
N VAL A 181 -14.58 -6.02 -6.47
CA VAL A 181 -14.46 -6.23 -5.02
C VAL A 181 -14.93 -7.63 -4.65
N LEU A 182 -14.04 -8.42 -4.05
CA LEU A 182 -14.35 -9.73 -3.47
C LEU A 182 -14.47 -9.58 -1.96
N ALA A 183 -15.69 -9.45 -1.46
CA ALA A 183 -15.98 -9.27 -0.05
C ALA A 183 -17.11 -10.18 0.43
N THR A 184 -17.11 -10.52 1.72
CA THR A 184 -18.25 -11.20 2.35
C THR A 184 -19.48 -10.28 2.39
N GLY A 185 -20.67 -10.86 2.51
CA GLY A 185 -21.93 -10.10 2.61
C GLY A 185 -21.88 -8.97 3.63
N PRO A 186 -21.50 -9.22 4.90
CA PRO A 186 -21.39 -8.17 5.93
C PRO A 186 -20.38 -7.06 5.58
N HIS A 187 -19.21 -7.44 5.04
CA HIS A 187 -18.21 -6.44 4.65
C HIS A 187 -18.68 -5.62 3.46
N ARG A 188 -19.31 -6.23 2.46
CA ARG A 188 -19.94 -5.54 1.33
C ARG A 188 -20.92 -4.47 1.78
N GLU A 189 -21.84 -4.81 2.68
CA GLU A 189 -22.84 -3.85 3.22
C GLU A 189 -22.16 -2.69 3.94
N SER A 190 -21.14 -2.98 4.73
CA SER A 190 -20.38 -1.98 5.47
C SER A 190 -19.57 -1.07 4.55
N LEU A 191 -18.92 -1.63 3.51
CA LEU A 191 -18.17 -0.89 2.50
C LEU A 191 -19.10 0.02 1.69
N LEU A 192 -20.25 -0.47 1.23
CA LEU A 192 -21.21 0.35 0.50
C LEU A 192 -21.70 1.54 1.34
N ARG A 193 -21.95 1.33 2.63
CA ARG A 193 -22.35 2.40 3.55
C ARG A 193 -21.25 3.45 3.71
N ARG A 194 -19.98 3.03 3.86
CA ARG A 194 -18.84 3.94 3.99
C ARG A 194 -18.60 4.72 2.69
N LEU A 195 -18.56 4.06 1.54
CA LEU A 195 -18.38 4.71 0.24
C LEU A 195 -19.44 5.78 -0.02
N ARG A 196 -20.71 5.51 0.32
CA ARG A 196 -21.79 6.50 0.22
C ARG A 196 -21.57 7.67 1.16
N SER A 197 -21.16 7.42 2.41
CA SER A 197 -20.89 8.49 3.39
C SER A 197 -19.73 9.38 2.98
N ASP A 198 -18.75 8.83 2.25
CA ASP A 198 -17.58 9.54 1.72
C ASP A 198 -17.87 10.26 0.38
N GLY A 199 -19.13 10.27 -0.03
CA GLY A 199 -19.58 10.94 -1.26
C GLY A 199 -19.11 10.26 -2.54
N VAL A 200 -18.77 8.98 -2.50
CA VAL A 200 -18.43 8.20 -3.68
C VAL A 200 -19.72 7.75 -4.38
N ALA A 201 -19.86 8.02 -5.66
CA ALA A 201 -21.02 7.64 -6.47
C ALA A 201 -21.00 6.12 -6.78
N VAL A 202 -20.94 5.28 -5.73
CA VAL A 202 -20.80 3.82 -5.87
C VAL A 202 -22.02 3.15 -6.49
N ASP A 203 -23.22 3.69 -6.22
CA ASP A 203 -24.47 3.15 -6.78
C ASP A 203 -24.50 3.39 -8.31
N ASP A 204 -24.15 4.60 -8.76
CA ASP A 204 -24.04 4.92 -10.17
C ASP A 204 -22.97 4.03 -10.87
N ALA A 205 -21.86 3.80 -10.20
CA ALA A 205 -20.80 2.93 -10.70
C ALA A 205 -21.26 1.45 -10.80
N MET A 206 -22.09 0.98 -9.88
CA MET A 206 -22.70 -0.35 -9.94
C MET A 206 -23.69 -0.45 -11.08
N ASP A 207 -24.56 0.54 -11.26
CA ASP A 207 -25.57 0.58 -12.34
C ASP A 207 -24.89 0.65 -13.72
N GLN A 208 -23.76 1.34 -13.83
CA GLN A 208 -22.94 1.40 -15.04
C GLN A 208 -22.08 0.15 -15.28
N GLY A 209 -21.97 -0.75 -14.29
CA GLY A 209 -21.12 -1.91 -14.34
C GLY A 209 -19.63 -1.63 -14.16
N THR A 210 -19.25 -0.43 -13.73
CA THR A 210 -17.85 -0.05 -13.44
C THR A 210 -17.42 -0.39 -12.01
N CYS A 211 -18.37 -0.77 -11.13
CA CYS A 211 -18.09 -1.32 -9.81
C CYS A 211 -18.81 -2.66 -9.66
N VAL A 212 -18.05 -3.74 -9.62
CA VAL A 212 -18.58 -5.11 -9.57
C VAL A 212 -18.24 -5.75 -8.23
N TRP A 213 -19.20 -6.47 -7.65
CA TRP A 213 -19.04 -7.16 -6.38
C TRP A 213 -19.21 -8.66 -6.56
N LEU A 214 -18.25 -9.42 -6.03
CA LEU A 214 -18.29 -10.89 -5.96
C LEU A 214 -18.23 -11.34 -4.49
N ASP A 215 -18.85 -12.49 -4.20
CA ASP A 215 -18.82 -13.06 -2.87
C ASP A 215 -17.47 -13.73 -2.58
N ALA A 216 -16.83 -13.33 -1.49
CA ALA A 216 -15.57 -13.93 -1.03
C ALA A 216 -15.78 -15.25 -0.28
N ALA A 217 -17.00 -15.57 0.18
CA ALA A 217 -17.30 -16.75 0.98
C ALA A 217 -17.56 -18.01 0.13
N GLY A 218 -18.10 -17.83 -1.09
CA GLY A 218 -18.44 -18.92 -2.01
C GLY A 218 -17.25 -19.48 -2.80
N ASP A 219 -17.51 -20.55 -3.54
CA ASP A 219 -16.55 -21.00 -4.55
C ASP A 219 -16.54 -20.00 -5.72
N LEU A 220 -15.35 -19.48 -6.00
CA LEU A 220 -15.18 -18.52 -7.09
C LEU A 220 -15.03 -19.28 -8.42
N ASP A 221 -16.02 -19.17 -9.28
CA ASP A 221 -15.90 -19.64 -10.66
C ASP A 221 -14.91 -18.74 -11.42
N VAL A 222 -13.87 -19.36 -11.98
CA VAL A 222 -12.80 -18.64 -12.68
C VAL A 222 -13.35 -17.91 -13.92
N ASN A 223 -14.30 -18.49 -14.65
CA ASN A 223 -14.89 -17.85 -15.82
C ASN A 223 -15.72 -16.63 -15.40
N GLN A 224 -16.57 -16.79 -14.39
CA GLN A 224 -17.34 -15.66 -13.83
C GLN A 224 -16.43 -14.53 -13.37
N PHE A 225 -15.29 -14.84 -12.78
CA PHE A 225 -14.31 -13.85 -12.34
C PHE A 225 -13.66 -13.10 -13.51
N LEU A 226 -13.25 -13.84 -14.55
CA LEU A 226 -12.67 -13.24 -15.77
C LEU A 226 -13.69 -12.41 -16.55
N ASP A 227 -14.95 -12.89 -16.65
CA ASP A 227 -16.04 -12.15 -17.27
C ASP A 227 -16.35 -10.85 -16.51
N ALA A 228 -16.28 -10.86 -15.17
CA ALA A 228 -16.46 -9.68 -14.36
C ALA A 228 -15.34 -8.63 -14.59
N ILE A 229 -14.09 -9.08 -14.73
CA ILE A 229 -12.95 -8.21 -15.09
C ILE A 229 -13.20 -7.57 -16.47
N ALA A 230 -13.47 -8.38 -17.48
CA ALA A 230 -13.68 -7.91 -18.84
C ALA A 230 -14.88 -6.94 -18.92
N GLY A 231 -16.00 -7.29 -18.30
CA GLY A 231 -17.20 -6.46 -18.26
C GLY A 231 -16.98 -5.11 -17.60
N ALA A 232 -16.28 -5.06 -16.47
CA ALA A 232 -15.97 -3.80 -15.78
C ALA A 232 -15.05 -2.88 -16.60
N MET A 233 -14.06 -3.46 -17.29
CA MET A 233 -13.16 -2.73 -18.18
C MET A 233 -13.91 -2.15 -19.38
N GLU A 234 -14.78 -2.96 -20.04
CA GLU A 234 -15.61 -2.50 -21.15
C GLU A 234 -16.59 -1.40 -20.72
N ALA A 235 -17.19 -1.54 -19.54
CA ALA A 235 -18.10 -0.54 -18.99
C ALA A 235 -17.42 0.81 -18.78
N ALA A 236 -16.19 0.81 -18.26
CA ALA A 236 -15.41 2.03 -18.06
C ALA A 236 -15.05 2.73 -19.38
N ILE A 237 -14.72 1.97 -20.43
CA ILE A 237 -14.47 2.51 -21.76
C ILE A 237 -15.76 3.12 -22.34
N LYS A 238 -16.91 2.41 -22.23
CA LYS A 238 -18.21 2.89 -22.73
C LYS A 238 -18.68 4.15 -22.00
N ALA A 239 -18.41 4.26 -20.70
CA ALA A 239 -18.73 5.44 -19.91
C ALA A 239 -17.87 6.67 -20.28
N GLY A 240 -16.86 6.50 -21.16
CA GLY A 240 -15.97 7.58 -21.57
C GLY A 240 -15.08 8.12 -20.44
N GLN A 241 -14.91 7.36 -19.40
CA GLN A 241 -14.14 7.74 -18.21
C GLN A 241 -12.64 7.75 -18.51
N THR A 242 -12.17 6.79 -19.31
CA THR A 242 -10.78 6.69 -19.74
C THR A 242 -10.63 5.76 -20.95
N ASP A 243 -9.67 6.09 -21.84
CA ASP A 243 -9.36 5.24 -23.01
C ASP A 243 -8.55 3.98 -22.64
N GLN A 244 -7.91 3.99 -21.50
CA GLN A 244 -7.12 2.87 -20.97
C GLN A 244 -7.44 2.66 -19.48
N PRO A 245 -8.60 2.04 -19.17
CA PRO A 245 -8.99 1.81 -17.79
C PRO A 245 -8.00 0.91 -17.07
N ARG A 246 -7.79 1.20 -15.79
CA ARG A 246 -6.99 0.39 -14.88
C ARG A 246 -7.88 -0.16 -13.80
N LEU A 247 -8.12 -1.48 -13.82
CA LEU A 247 -9.00 -2.11 -12.85
C LEU A 247 -8.36 -2.10 -11.46
N ALA A 248 -9.13 -1.69 -10.47
CA ALA A 248 -8.80 -1.85 -9.06
C ALA A 248 -9.50 -3.11 -8.52
N LEU A 249 -8.73 -4.16 -8.27
CA LEU A 249 -9.21 -5.42 -7.70
C LEU A 249 -8.83 -5.48 -6.22
N CYS A 250 -9.80 -5.60 -5.32
CA CYS A 250 -9.49 -5.88 -3.92
C CYS A 250 -10.27 -7.10 -3.41
N GLY A 251 -9.66 -7.88 -2.50
CA GLY A 251 -10.29 -9.07 -2.00
C GLY A 251 -9.72 -9.61 -0.68
N GLU A 252 -10.62 -10.18 0.13
CA GLU A 252 -10.30 -10.83 1.40
C GLU A 252 -10.20 -12.36 1.33
N ARG A 253 -10.45 -12.96 0.14
CA ARG A 253 -10.54 -14.41 0.00
C ARG A 253 -9.24 -15.13 0.34
N ALA A 254 -8.10 -14.63 -0.11
CA ALA A 254 -6.81 -15.24 0.16
C ALA A 254 -6.49 -15.23 1.67
N GLY A 255 -6.70 -14.08 2.34
CA GLY A 255 -6.51 -13.95 3.77
C GLY A 255 -7.46 -14.81 4.60
N ARG A 256 -8.70 -15.01 4.15
CA ARG A 256 -9.65 -15.92 4.82
C ARG A 256 -9.19 -17.37 4.73
N LEU A 257 -8.80 -17.83 3.53
CA LEU A 257 -8.24 -19.19 3.37
C LEU A 257 -7.01 -19.40 4.22
N TRP A 258 -6.18 -18.37 4.33
CA TRP A 258 -5.03 -18.37 5.22
C TRP A 258 -5.44 -18.53 6.68
N ALA A 259 -6.37 -17.74 7.17
CA ALA A 259 -6.89 -17.80 8.54
C ALA A 259 -7.56 -19.16 8.87
N GLU A 260 -8.11 -19.83 7.86
CA GLU A 260 -8.66 -21.18 7.95
C GLU A 260 -7.58 -22.30 7.90
N GLY A 261 -6.29 -21.96 7.83
CA GLY A 261 -5.18 -22.89 7.70
C GLY A 261 -5.01 -23.51 6.31
N LYS A 262 -5.73 -23.02 5.30
CA LYS A 262 -5.67 -23.46 3.91
C LYS A 262 -4.57 -22.72 3.14
N THR A 263 -3.36 -22.76 3.66
CA THR A 263 -2.20 -21.98 3.19
C THR A 263 -1.92 -22.17 1.69
N GLU A 264 -1.94 -23.42 1.21
CA GLU A 264 -1.66 -23.73 -0.20
C GLU A 264 -2.68 -23.06 -1.14
N ALA A 265 -3.96 -23.12 -0.77
CA ALA A 265 -5.03 -22.47 -1.55
C ALA A 265 -4.90 -20.95 -1.55
N ALA A 266 -4.51 -20.33 -0.43
CA ALA A 266 -4.23 -18.90 -0.35
C ALA A 266 -3.06 -18.52 -1.28
N LEU A 267 -1.95 -19.23 -1.23
CA LEU A 267 -0.78 -19.00 -2.09
C LEU A 267 -1.09 -19.20 -3.58
N GLN A 268 -1.96 -20.14 -3.95
CA GLN A 268 -2.42 -20.30 -5.34
C GLN A 268 -3.18 -19.06 -5.83
N ILE A 269 -3.97 -18.42 -4.96
CA ILE A 269 -4.64 -17.13 -5.30
C ILE A 269 -3.59 -16.06 -5.53
N GLU A 270 -2.58 -15.95 -4.64
CA GLU A 270 -1.51 -14.96 -4.76
C GLU A 270 -0.73 -15.09 -6.08
N HIS A 271 -0.36 -16.32 -6.45
CA HIS A 271 0.30 -16.56 -7.74
C HIS A 271 -0.56 -16.12 -8.92
N LYS A 272 -1.86 -16.43 -8.90
CA LYS A 272 -2.78 -15.98 -9.95
C LYS A 272 -2.94 -14.47 -9.98
N CYS A 273 -3.00 -13.81 -8.83
CA CYS A 273 -3.04 -12.35 -8.73
C CYS A 273 -1.76 -11.71 -9.30
N ASN A 274 -0.59 -12.28 -9.01
CA ASN A 274 0.68 -11.84 -9.60
C ASN A 274 0.68 -11.96 -11.13
N ASP A 275 0.18 -13.08 -11.68
CA ASP A 275 0.11 -13.28 -13.12
C ASP A 275 -0.89 -12.33 -13.78
N LEU A 276 -2.03 -12.09 -13.14
CA LEU A 276 -3.00 -11.10 -13.60
C LEU A 276 -2.43 -9.69 -13.61
N ALA A 277 -1.75 -9.28 -12.55
CA ALA A 277 -1.13 -7.96 -12.45
C ALA A 277 -0.04 -7.76 -13.50
N LYS A 278 0.68 -8.81 -13.91
CA LYS A 278 1.71 -8.73 -14.96
C LYS A 278 1.14 -8.63 -16.37
N THR A 279 0.02 -9.30 -16.61
CA THR A 279 -0.53 -9.48 -17.96
C THR A 279 -1.65 -8.51 -18.32
N HIS A 280 -2.27 -7.88 -17.31
CA HIS A 280 -3.39 -6.98 -17.47
C HIS A 280 -3.14 -5.64 -16.77
N ASN A 281 -3.85 -4.59 -17.17
CA ASN A 281 -3.78 -3.27 -16.53
C ASN A 281 -4.63 -3.26 -15.23
N ILE A 282 -4.17 -3.98 -14.21
CA ILE A 282 -4.89 -4.21 -12.95
C ILE A 282 -3.99 -3.86 -11.76
N ASP A 283 -4.52 -3.10 -10.81
CA ASP A 283 -3.98 -2.96 -9.46
C ASP A 283 -4.73 -3.92 -8.53
N ILE A 284 -4.02 -4.71 -7.74
CA ILE A 284 -4.58 -5.72 -6.86
C ILE A 284 -4.22 -5.41 -5.41
N LEU A 285 -5.20 -5.54 -4.52
CA LEU A 285 -5.05 -5.43 -3.07
C LEU A 285 -5.60 -6.68 -2.41
N CYS A 286 -4.71 -7.55 -1.91
CA CYS A 286 -5.09 -8.73 -1.13
C CYS A 286 -5.06 -8.42 0.36
N ALA A 287 -6.15 -8.72 1.08
CA ALA A 287 -6.24 -8.45 2.52
C ALA A 287 -6.04 -9.72 3.35
N TYR A 288 -5.22 -9.59 4.41
CA TYR A 288 -4.88 -10.68 5.33
C TYR A 288 -5.07 -10.25 6.79
N PRO A 289 -5.76 -11.04 7.61
CA PRO A 289 -5.84 -10.76 9.04
C PRO A 289 -4.49 -11.01 9.71
N LEU A 290 -4.10 -10.10 10.60
CA LEU A 290 -3.00 -10.30 11.53
C LEU A 290 -3.51 -11.17 12.68
N VAL A 291 -3.05 -12.40 12.74
CA VAL A 291 -3.34 -13.32 13.84
C VAL A 291 -2.17 -13.21 14.84
N GLU A 292 -2.46 -12.95 16.11
CA GLU A 292 -1.45 -12.94 17.18
C GLU A 292 -1.02 -14.36 17.53
N ASP A 293 -0.21 -15.01 16.67
CA ASP A 293 0.32 -16.34 16.91
C ASP A 293 1.78 -16.43 16.43
N GLU A 294 2.60 -17.29 17.07
CA GLU A 294 4.02 -17.51 16.70
C GLU A 294 4.23 -17.96 15.25
N GLY A 295 3.14 -18.40 14.57
CA GLY A 295 3.13 -18.69 13.14
C GLY A 295 3.05 -17.46 12.21
N THR A 296 2.68 -16.29 12.74
CA THR A 296 2.37 -15.10 11.93
C THR A 296 3.59 -14.51 11.22
N GLU A 297 4.78 -14.54 11.86
CA GLU A 297 6.03 -14.09 11.22
C GLU A 297 6.36 -14.93 9.98
N ARG A 298 6.32 -16.25 10.13
CA ARG A 298 6.59 -17.18 9.03
C ARG A 298 5.53 -17.10 7.94
N ALA A 299 4.29 -16.88 8.33
CA ALA A 299 3.17 -16.65 7.44
C ALA A 299 3.38 -15.39 6.59
N PHE A 300 3.74 -14.31 7.24
CA PHE A 300 4.01 -13.03 6.62
C PHE A 300 5.19 -13.11 5.64
N GLU A 301 6.29 -13.78 6.02
CA GLU A 301 7.43 -14.03 5.13
C GLU A 301 7.02 -14.76 3.85
N ILE A 302 6.20 -15.80 3.97
CA ILE A 302 5.73 -16.62 2.84
C ILE A 302 4.83 -15.77 1.90
N ILE A 303 3.88 -15.01 2.45
CA ILE A 303 2.97 -14.15 1.68
C ILE A 303 3.76 -13.02 1.02
N SER A 304 4.64 -12.35 1.76
CA SER A 304 5.50 -11.28 1.25
C SER A 304 6.43 -11.77 0.15
N ALA A 305 7.02 -12.96 0.31
CA ALA A 305 7.84 -13.59 -0.72
C ALA A 305 7.03 -13.91 -1.99
N ALA A 306 5.79 -14.38 -1.84
CA ALA A 306 4.90 -14.63 -2.97
C ALA A 306 4.56 -13.33 -3.73
N HIS A 307 4.37 -12.21 -3.03
CA HIS A 307 4.14 -10.89 -3.64
C HIS A 307 5.38 -10.32 -4.34
N THR A 308 6.58 -10.58 -3.80
CA THR A 308 7.84 -10.07 -4.36
C THR A 308 8.40 -10.93 -5.49
N ALA A 309 8.15 -12.24 -5.50
CA ALA A 309 8.62 -13.16 -6.56
C ALA A 309 8.09 -12.79 -7.96
N GLY A 310 7.03 -12.00 -8.04
CA GLY A 310 6.47 -11.46 -9.28
C GLY A 310 7.25 -10.31 -9.92
N ARG A 311 8.30 -9.78 -9.27
CA ARG A 311 9.02 -8.55 -9.65
C ARG A 311 10.41 -8.73 -10.24
N THR A 312 10.90 -9.96 -10.33
CA THR A 312 12.31 -10.25 -10.71
C THR A 312 12.51 -10.68 -12.16
N GLU A 313 11.59 -10.35 -13.09
CA GLU A 313 11.83 -10.50 -14.54
C GLU A 313 11.52 -9.21 -15.30
#